data_f25bb28a86007921ff9a0fe8145966f0
#
_entry.id   f25bb28a86007921ff9a0fe8145966f0
#
_cell.length_a   1.000
_cell.length_b   1.000
_cell.length_c   1.000
_cell.angle_alpha   90.00
_cell.angle_beta   90.00
_cell.angle_gamma   90.00
#
_symmetry.space_group_name_H-M   'P 1'
#
loop_
_entity.id
_entity.type
_entity.pdbx_description
1 polymer ?
#
loop_
_entity_poly.entity_id
_entity_poly.type
_entity_poly.pdbx_seq_one_letter_code
_entity_poly.pdbx_strand_id
1 'polypeptide(L)'
;MTHHVIIGAGPAGVIGAETLRKLAPQDTITLIGDEPEPAYSRMALPYLLMGNIDESGTYLRKSPTHFDDLRIAVRKASVKSVDAATRTLTLSGGEQLAFDTLLIASGSHPVSPPIPGIDSEGVHTCWTLADAREIAERAKPGARVLQLGAGFIGCIIMEALVSRGVSLSVVEMADRMVPRMMGPTAGGMIRDWCEAKGIQVFTATRVESIQPGEPLNVKLSDGSTVQADLVISAAGVRPAIGFMENSGVTCLLGVLTDEHLQTNVPGVFA
;
A
#
# COMPACT_ATOMS: atom_id res chain seq x y z
N MET A 1 1.96 26.80 22.93
CA MET A 1 1.27 26.28 21.74
C MET A 1 2.14 25.17 21.21
N THR A 2 1.66 23.95 21.24
CA THR A 2 2.41 22.74 20.85
C THR A 2 2.31 22.55 19.33
N HIS A 3 3.39 22.18 18.68
CA HIS A 3 3.39 21.81 17.27
C HIS A 3 3.37 20.28 17.13
N HIS A 4 2.24 19.75 16.68
CA HIS A 4 2.05 18.35 16.37
C HIS A 4 2.34 18.11 14.89
N VAL A 5 3.27 17.21 14.59
CA VAL A 5 3.56 16.80 13.21
C VAL A 5 3.14 15.34 13.03
N ILE A 6 2.47 15.04 11.91
CA ILE A 6 1.98 13.72 11.58
C ILE A 6 2.55 13.34 10.22
N ILE A 7 3.26 12.22 10.14
CA ILE A 7 3.82 11.67 8.90
C ILE A 7 2.87 10.60 8.36
N GLY A 8 2.26 10.87 7.22
CA GLY A 8 1.33 9.99 6.53
C GLY A 8 -0.10 10.53 6.51
N ALA A 9 -0.61 10.85 5.31
CA ALA A 9 -1.95 11.36 5.08
C ALA A 9 -2.98 10.23 4.79
N GLY A 10 -2.71 9.01 5.22
CA GLY A 10 -3.64 7.89 5.19
C GLY A 10 -4.67 7.96 6.32
N PRO A 11 -5.55 6.95 6.45
CA PRO A 11 -6.63 6.93 7.45
C PRO A 11 -6.15 7.20 8.88
N ALA A 12 -5.03 6.59 9.32
CA ALA A 12 -4.49 6.78 10.66
C ALA A 12 -4.05 8.23 10.92
N GLY A 13 -3.30 8.81 9.97
CA GLY A 13 -2.82 10.20 10.10
C GLY A 13 -3.96 11.22 10.07
N VAL A 14 -4.94 11.04 9.19
CA VAL A 14 -6.11 11.93 9.10
C VAL A 14 -6.93 11.90 10.39
N ILE A 15 -7.26 10.71 10.90
CA ILE A 15 -8.00 10.57 12.15
C ILE A 15 -7.20 11.10 13.34
N GLY A 16 -5.87 10.86 13.36
CA GLY A 16 -4.96 11.42 14.37
C GLY A 16 -4.98 12.96 14.38
N ALA A 17 -4.87 13.58 13.20
CA ALA A 17 -4.91 15.04 13.06
C ALA A 17 -6.25 15.65 13.53
N GLU A 18 -7.37 15.04 13.13
CA GLU A 18 -8.71 15.48 13.54
C GLU A 18 -8.95 15.31 15.04
N THR A 19 -8.45 14.22 15.61
CA THR A 19 -8.56 13.95 17.04
C THR A 19 -7.73 14.96 17.84
N LEU A 20 -6.50 15.24 17.41
CA LEU A 20 -5.67 16.28 18.02
C LEU A 20 -6.35 17.64 17.95
N ARG A 21 -6.95 18.02 16.82
CA ARG A 21 -7.67 19.30 16.70
C ARG A 21 -8.83 19.42 17.68
N LYS A 22 -9.55 18.31 17.95
CA LYS A 22 -10.64 18.31 18.94
C LYS A 22 -10.13 18.47 20.37
N LEU A 23 -9.01 17.81 20.70
CA LEU A 23 -8.46 17.79 22.05
C LEU A 23 -7.56 19.00 22.37
N ALA A 24 -6.89 19.53 21.36
CA ALA A 24 -5.97 20.67 21.45
C ALA A 24 -6.36 21.77 20.42
N PRO A 25 -7.47 22.51 20.65
CA PRO A 25 -8.04 23.41 19.63
C PRO A 25 -7.12 24.55 19.20
N GLN A 26 -6.12 24.91 20.00
CA GLN A 26 -5.24 26.04 19.73
C GLN A 26 -3.85 25.63 19.21
N ASP A 27 -3.53 24.35 19.25
CA ASP A 27 -2.19 23.87 18.86
C ASP A 27 -2.00 23.85 17.35
N THR A 28 -0.78 23.92 16.89
CA THR A 28 -0.44 23.82 15.48
C THR A 28 -0.39 22.33 15.07
N ILE A 29 -1.04 21.99 13.97
CA ILE A 29 -1.05 20.61 13.43
C ILE A 29 -0.59 20.64 11.98
N THR A 30 0.44 19.85 11.67
CA THR A 30 0.93 19.63 10.30
C THR A 30 0.78 18.17 9.93
N LEU A 31 0.05 17.88 8.84
CA LEU A 31 -0.11 16.57 8.25
C LEU A 31 0.72 16.48 6.97
N ILE A 32 1.65 15.52 6.89
CA ILE A 32 2.56 15.35 5.76
C ILE A 32 2.16 14.11 4.96
N GLY A 33 2.01 14.25 3.65
CA GLY A 33 1.77 13.16 2.72
C GLY A 33 2.52 13.39 1.42
N ASP A 34 3.01 12.35 0.79
CA ASP A 34 3.85 12.42 -0.40
C ASP A 34 3.11 12.12 -1.71
N GLU A 35 1.87 11.66 -1.64
CA GLU A 35 1.04 11.44 -2.83
C GLU A 35 0.37 12.74 -3.29
N PRO A 36 0.19 12.93 -4.62
CA PRO A 36 -0.42 14.14 -5.17
C PRO A 36 -1.93 14.23 -4.92
N GLU A 37 -2.58 13.10 -4.67
CA GLU A 37 -4.01 12.99 -4.45
C GLU A 37 -4.45 13.60 -3.11
N PRO A 38 -5.75 13.93 -2.95
CA PRO A 38 -6.34 14.12 -1.64
C PRO A 38 -6.17 12.87 -0.75
N ALA A 39 -6.21 13.05 0.56
CA ALA A 39 -6.14 11.91 1.49
C ALA A 39 -7.23 10.87 1.17
N TYR A 40 -6.83 9.63 0.90
CA TYR A 40 -7.72 8.55 0.47
C TYR A 40 -7.45 7.24 1.21
N SER A 41 -8.38 6.29 1.08
CA SER A 41 -8.27 4.94 1.63
C SER A 41 -7.86 3.95 0.55
N ARG A 42 -6.70 3.33 0.69
CA ARG A 42 -6.25 2.22 -0.18
C ARG A 42 -7.18 1.01 -0.12
N MET A 43 -7.91 0.84 0.98
CA MET A 43 -8.92 -0.22 1.13
C MET A 43 -10.12 -0.04 0.18
N ALA A 44 -10.30 1.16 -0.39
CA ALA A 44 -11.36 1.44 -1.35
C ALA A 44 -10.97 1.13 -2.81
N LEU A 45 -9.68 0.87 -3.10
CA LEU A 45 -9.20 0.60 -4.46
C LEU A 45 -9.88 -0.59 -5.15
N PRO A 46 -10.15 -1.73 -4.47
CA PRO A 46 -10.89 -2.83 -5.10
C PRO A 46 -12.29 -2.39 -5.56
N TYR A 47 -13.01 -1.58 -4.78
CA TYR A 47 -14.32 -1.08 -5.15
C TYR A 47 -14.27 -0.10 -6.35
N LEU A 48 -13.20 0.70 -6.43
CA LEU A 48 -12.92 1.52 -7.60
C LEU A 48 -12.68 0.66 -8.84
N LEU A 49 -11.85 -0.38 -8.72
CA LEU A 49 -11.58 -1.31 -9.82
C LEU A 49 -12.83 -2.08 -10.27
N MET A 50 -13.73 -2.43 -9.36
CA MET A 50 -15.04 -3.02 -9.67
C MET A 50 -16.01 -2.03 -10.36
N GLY A 51 -15.74 -0.71 -10.29
CA GLY A 51 -16.66 0.31 -10.77
C GLY A 51 -17.82 0.61 -9.82
N ASN A 52 -17.76 0.13 -8.57
CA ASN A 52 -18.80 0.35 -7.55
C ASN A 52 -18.75 1.78 -7.00
N ILE A 53 -17.59 2.41 -7.07
CA ILE A 53 -17.37 3.81 -6.72
C ILE A 53 -16.51 4.46 -7.79
N ASP A 54 -16.60 5.78 -7.91
CA ASP A 54 -15.62 6.59 -8.63
C ASP A 54 -14.38 6.90 -7.78
N GLU A 55 -13.41 7.61 -8.33
CA GLU A 55 -12.18 7.95 -7.62
C GLU A 55 -12.46 8.80 -6.36
N SER A 56 -13.43 9.70 -6.42
CA SER A 56 -13.83 10.53 -5.27
C SER A 56 -14.43 9.70 -4.13
N GLY A 57 -14.96 8.51 -4.45
CA GLY A 57 -15.45 7.54 -3.48
C GLY A 57 -14.34 6.95 -2.60
N THR A 58 -13.07 7.04 -3.03
CA THR A 58 -11.92 6.61 -2.23
C THR A 58 -11.48 7.65 -1.21
N TYR A 59 -11.85 8.92 -1.39
CA TYR A 59 -11.36 10.01 -0.57
C TYR A 59 -11.90 9.96 0.86
N LEU A 60 -11.02 10.13 1.83
CA LEU A 60 -11.37 10.12 3.25
C LEU A 60 -12.26 11.30 3.64
N ARG A 61 -12.11 12.43 2.94
CA ARG A 61 -12.92 13.63 3.14
C ARG A 61 -13.31 14.21 1.80
N LYS A 62 -14.59 14.51 1.66
CA LYS A 62 -15.15 14.99 0.38
C LYS A 62 -15.06 16.49 0.20
N SER A 63 -15.07 17.25 1.31
CA SER A 63 -14.89 18.70 1.25
C SER A 63 -13.45 19.06 0.93
N PRO A 64 -13.16 19.85 -0.10
CA PRO A 64 -11.82 20.29 -0.41
C PRO A 64 -11.24 21.25 0.66
N THR A 65 -12.08 21.91 1.45
CA THR A 65 -11.71 22.84 2.52
C THR A 65 -11.59 22.19 3.90
N HIS A 66 -11.83 20.87 3.99
CA HIS A 66 -11.94 20.15 5.27
C HIS A 66 -10.76 20.43 6.23
N PHE A 67 -9.54 20.33 5.73
CA PHE A 67 -8.35 20.54 6.56
C PHE A 67 -8.12 22.01 6.89
N ASP A 68 -8.44 22.92 5.96
CA ASP A 68 -8.36 24.37 6.18
C ASP A 68 -9.37 24.81 7.23
N ASP A 69 -10.62 24.33 7.16
CA ASP A 69 -11.68 24.59 8.14
C ASP A 69 -11.27 24.12 9.55
N LEU A 70 -10.52 23.03 9.62
CA LEU A 70 -9.93 22.50 10.85
C LEU A 70 -8.59 23.13 11.23
N ARG A 71 -8.06 24.06 10.42
CA ARG A 71 -6.73 24.66 10.63
C ARG A 71 -5.63 23.59 10.77
N ILE A 72 -5.69 22.56 9.94
CA ILE A 72 -4.67 21.52 9.79
C ILE A 72 -3.88 21.83 8.53
N ALA A 73 -2.59 22.15 8.68
CA ALA A 73 -1.71 22.41 7.54
C ALA A 73 -1.34 21.09 6.85
N VAL A 74 -1.80 20.89 5.61
CA VAL A 74 -1.41 19.71 4.81
C VAL A 74 -0.18 20.06 3.97
N ARG A 75 0.88 19.28 4.12
CA ARG A 75 2.14 19.44 3.36
C ARG A 75 2.33 18.25 2.43
N LYS A 76 2.37 18.53 1.12
CA LYS A 76 2.70 17.53 0.10
C LYS A 76 4.22 17.40 -0.02
N ALA A 77 4.80 16.48 0.71
CA ALA A 77 6.25 16.22 0.73
C ALA A 77 6.54 14.82 1.28
N SER A 78 7.65 14.22 0.85
CA SER A 78 8.21 13.03 1.49
C SER A 78 9.14 13.44 2.64
N VAL A 79 9.12 12.69 3.74
CA VAL A 79 10.09 12.83 4.82
C VAL A 79 11.34 12.01 4.48
N LYS A 80 12.51 12.63 4.54
CA LYS A 80 13.81 12.00 4.25
C LYS A 80 14.48 11.44 5.50
N SER A 81 14.37 12.15 6.61
CA SER A 81 14.93 11.72 7.88
C SER A 81 14.22 12.39 9.05
N VAL A 82 14.31 11.75 10.20
CA VAL A 82 13.87 12.29 11.51
C VAL A 82 15.07 12.29 12.44
N ASP A 83 15.29 13.37 13.15
CA ASP A 83 16.18 13.46 14.30
C ASP A 83 15.32 13.68 15.56
N ALA A 84 15.14 12.62 16.34
CA ALA A 84 14.31 12.68 17.53
C ALA A 84 14.99 13.45 18.68
N ALA A 85 16.32 13.55 18.69
CA ALA A 85 17.06 14.27 19.72
C ALA A 85 16.90 15.79 19.56
N THR A 86 16.98 16.29 18.34
CA THR A 86 16.76 17.71 18.02
C THR A 86 15.30 18.03 17.72
N ARG A 87 14.40 17.04 17.70
CA ARG A 87 12.98 17.16 17.34
C ARG A 87 12.78 17.86 16.01
N THR A 88 13.52 17.44 15.00
CA THR A 88 13.47 17.95 13.64
C THR A 88 13.26 16.83 12.66
N LEU A 89 12.54 17.09 11.57
CA LEU A 89 12.50 16.24 10.40
C LEU A 89 12.95 17.01 9.15
N THR A 90 13.53 16.30 8.20
CA THR A 90 13.97 16.86 6.92
C THR A 90 13.07 16.35 5.82
N LEU A 91 12.52 17.27 5.03
CA LEU A 91 11.67 16.97 3.88
C LEU A 91 12.50 16.75 2.61
N SER A 92 11.87 16.21 1.55
CA SER A 92 12.49 15.95 0.23
C SER A 92 12.94 17.23 -0.45
N GLY A 93 12.91 18.35 -0.08
CA GLY A 93 13.50 19.58 -0.61
C GLY A 93 14.65 20.13 0.23
N GLY A 94 15.03 19.41 1.31
CA GLY A 94 16.01 19.89 2.28
C GLY A 94 15.44 20.85 3.34
N GLU A 95 14.16 21.17 3.27
CA GLU A 95 13.46 21.96 4.30
C GLU A 95 13.45 21.18 5.60
N GLN A 96 13.74 21.86 6.70
CA GLN A 96 13.64 21.31 8.05
C GLN A 96 12.36 21.79 8.73
N LEU A 97 11.69 20.88 9.41
CA LEU A 97 10.48 21.16 10.17
C LEU A 97 10.68 20.68 11.63
N ALA A 98 10.57 21.61 12.57
CA ALA A 98 10.61 21.27 13.99
C ALA A 98 9.23 20.79 14.49
N PHE A 99 9.23 19.91 15.50
CA PHE A 99 8.03 19.42 16.14
C PHE A 99 8.18 19.34 17.66
N ASP A 100 7.09 19.48 18.38
CA ASP A 100 7.03 19.17 19.82
C ASP A 100 6.59 17.71 20.02
N THR A 101 5.65 17.22 19.19
CA THR A 101 5.22 15.82 19.15
C THR A 101 5.16 15.32 17.73
N LEU A 102 5.43 14.03 17.54
CA LEU A 102 5.45 13.38 16.25
C LEU A 102 4.59 12.11 16.27
N LEU A 103 3.68 11.97 15.29
CA LEU A 103 2.99 10.73 14.99
C LEU A 103 3.50 10.15 13.66
N ILE A 104 4.03 8.94 13.71
CA ILE A 104 4.50 8.19 12.54
C ILE A 104 3.34 7.29 12.06
N ALA A 105 2.61 7.75 11.04
CA ALA A 105 1.51 7.05 10.40
C ALA A 105 1.81 6.77 8.92
N SER A 106 3.08 6.52 8.62
CA SER A 106 3.64 6.41 7.25
C SER A 106 3.16 5.19 6.47
N GLY A 107 2.49 4.23 7.12
CA GLY A 107 1.94 3.05 6.48
C GLY A 107 3.00 2.08 5.97
N SER A 108 2.80 1.59 4.75
CA SER A 108 3.68 0.58 4.13
C SER A 108 3.78 0.82 2.62
N HIS A 109 4.74 0.14 2.00
CA HIS A 109 4.93 0.09 0.55
C HIS A 109 5.02 -1.37 0.06
N PRO A 110 4.67 -1.66 -1.21
CA PRO A 110 4.82 -2.98 -1.80
C PRO A 110 6.27 -3.44 -1.80
N VAL A 111 6.45 -4.74 -1.63
CA VAL A 111 7.75 -5.38 -1.83
C VAL A 111 7.94 -5.64 -3.32
N SER A 112 9.06 -5.19 -3.88
CA SER A 112 9.52 -5.64 -5.20
C SER A 112 10.39 -6.89 -5.00
N PRO A 113 9.91 -8.08 -5.42
CA PRO A 113 10.72 -9.29 -5.33
C PRO A 113 11.88 -9.22 -6.35
N PRO A 114 13.02 -9.88 -6.08
CA PRO A 114 14.16 -9.86 -6.99
C PRO A 114 13.94 -10.81 -8.19
N ILE A 115 12.93 -10.52 -8.99
CA ILE A 115 12.57 -11.28 -10.20
C ILE A 115 13.05 -10.48 -11.42
N PRO A 116 13.89 -11.04 -12.30
CA PRO A 116 14.26 -10.38 -13.54
C PRO A 116 13.02 -9.96 -14.34
N GLY A 117 12.96 -8.69 -14.70
CA GLY A 117 11.83 -8.11 -15.43
C GLY A 117 10.64 -7.65 -14.58
N ILE A 118 10.75 -7.63 -13.25
CA ILE A 118 9.66 -7.15 -12.36
C ILE A 118 9.32 -5.67 -12.58
N ASP A 119 10.27 -4.89 -13.09
CA ASP A 119 10.10 -3.45 -13.38
C ASP A 119 9.76 -3.19 -14.85
N SER A 120 9.38 -4.22 -15.62
CA SER A 120 9.00 -4.07 -17.02
C SER A 120 7.67 -3.32 -17.16
N GLU A 121 7.48 -2.65 -18.28
CA GLU A 121 6.18 -2.07 -18.63
C GLU A 121 5.10 -3.17 -18.63
N GLY A 122 3.91 -2.85 -18.10
CA GLY A 122 2.83 -3.83 -17.91
C GLY A 122 2.93 -4.64 -16.61
N VAL A 123 3.95 -4.39 -15.76
CA VAL A 123 4.02 -4.93 -14.41
C VAL A 123 3.72 -3.82 -13.40
N HIS A 124 2.69 -4.01 -12.60
CA HIS A 124 2.23 -3.01 -11.62
C HIS A 124 2.03 -3.64 -10.24
N THR A 125 2.06 -2.80 -9.22
CA THR A 125 1.47 -3.15 -7.93
C THR A 125 -0.01 -2.73 -7.90
N CYS A 126 -0.75 -3.08 -6.85
CA CYS A 126 -2.09 -2.51 -6.62
C CYS A 126 -2.10 -1.87 -5.24
N TRP A 127 -1.51 -0.69 -5.14
CA TRP A 127 -1.25 -0.05 -3.86
C TRP A 127 -1.68 1.41 -3.80
N THR A 128 -1.50 2.15 -4.90
CA THR A 128 -1.82 3.57 -5.02
C THR A 128 -2.99 3.80 -5.97
N LEU A 129 -3.55 5.02 -5.95
CA LEU A 129 -4.54 5.43 -6.96
C LEU A 129 -3.94 5.44 -8.37
N ALA A 130 -2.66 5.78 -8.50
CA ALA A 130 -1.95 5.70 -9.77
C ALA A 130 -1.93 4.24 -10.29
N ASP A 131 -1.58 3.27 -9.44
CA ASP A 131 -1.64 1.84 -9.81
C ASP A 131 -3.06 1.45 -10.24
N ALA A 132 -4.08 1.87 -9.49
CA ALA A 132 -5.46 1.53 -9.82
C ALA A 132 -5.91 2.08 -11.18
N ARG A 133 -5.46 3.28 -11.57
CA ARG A 133 -5.72 3.85 -12.90
C ARG A 133 -5.09 3.02 -14.00
N GLU A 134 -3.81 2.67 -13.86
CA GLU A 134 -3.08 1.82 -14.82
C GLU A 134 -3.72 0.42 -14.95
N ILE A 135 -4.06 -0.19 -13.82
CA ILE A 135 -4.75 -1.48 -13.81
C ILE A 135 -6.11 -1.36 -14.51
N ALA A 136 -6.89 -0.31 -14.21
CA ALA A 136 -8.20 -0.11 -14.82
C ALA A 136 -8.12 0.09 -16.34
N GLU A 137 -7.05 0.69 -16.83
CA GLU A 137 -6.80 0.88 -18.25
C GLU A 137 -6.41 -0.41 -18.97
N ARG A 138 -5.58 -1.25 -18.33
CA ARG A 138 -5.06 -2.49 -18.94
C ARG A 138 -5.96 -3.69 -18.69
N ALA A 139 -6.62 -3.81 -17.55
CA ALA A 139 -7.51 -4.91 -17.21
C ALA A 139 -8.90 -4.75 -17.89
N LYS A 140 -8.94 -4.84 -19.22
CA LYS A 140 -10.17 -4.83 -20.02
C LYS A 140 -10.75 -6.24 -20.15
N PRO A 141 -12.03 -6.39 -20.50
CA PRO A 141 -12.62 -7.70 -20.77
C PRO A 141 -11.79 -8.51 -21.77
N GLY A 142 -11.45 -9.74 -21.41
CA GLY A 142 -10.62 -10.64 -22.21
C GLY A 142 -9.10 -10.45 -22.07
N ALA A 143 -8.62 -9.41 -21.39
CA ALA A 143 -7.20 -9.25 -21.12
C ALA A 143 -6.67 -10.40 -20.24
N ARG A 144 -5.48 -10.87 -20.53
CA ARG A 144 -4.78 -11.89 -19.73
C ARG A 144 -4.04 -11.21 -18.60
N VAL A 145 -4.46 -11.48 -17.37
CA VAL A 145 -3.83 -10.90 -16.17
C VAL A 145 -3.17 -12.01 -15.37
N LEU A 146 -1.91 -11.81 -15.02
CA LEU A 146 -1.21 -12.68 -14.08
C LEU A 146 -1.01 -11.94 -12.77
N GLN A 147 -1.51 -12.51 -11.68
CA GLN A 147 -1.26 -12.01 -10.33
C GLN A 147 -0.17 -12.84 -9.65
N LEU A 148 0.87 -12.18 -9.20
CA LEU A 148 1.96 -12.75 -8.42
C LEU A 148 1.64 -12.58 -6.93
N GLY A 149 1.42 -13.70 -6.25
CA GLY A 149 1.06 -13.77 -4.84
C GLY A 149 -0.45 -13.91 -4.60
N ALA A 150 -0.79 -14.89 -3.76
CA ALA A 150 -2.15 -15.17 -3.31
C ALA A 150 -2.31 -14.97 -1.79
N GLY A 151 -1.65 -13.94 -1.26
CA GLY A 151 -1.84 -13.49 0.11
C GLY A 151 -3.17 -12.76 0.30
N PHE A 152 -3.40 -12.20 1.48
CA PHE A 152 -4.65 -11.52 1.83
C PHE A 152 -5.02 -10.40 0.83
N ILE A 153 -4.08 -9.51 0.54
CA ILE A 153 -4.30 -8.40 -0.41
C ILE A 153 -4.59 -8.94 -1.81
N GLY A 154 -3.82 -9.96 -2.24
CA GLY A 154 -4.02 -10.59 -3.54
C GLY A 154 -5.42 -11.17 -3.70
N CYS A 155 -5.97 -11.82 -2.67
CA CYS A 155 -7.32 -12.38 -2.72
C CYS A 155 -8.41 -11.31 -2.89
N ILE A 156 -8.25 -10.13 -2.26
CA ILE A 156 -9.20 -9.02 -2.42
C ILE A 156 -9.16 -8.45 -3.84
N ILE A 157 -7.96 -8.34 -4.43
CA ILE A 157 -7.77 -7.82 -5.79
C ILE A 157 -8.33 -8.79 -6.85
N MET A 158 -8.22 -10.11 -6.62
CA MET A 158 -8.73 -11.12 -7.55
C MET A 158 -10.22 -10.93 -7.88
N GLU A 159 -11.05 -10.66 -6.87
CA GLU A 159 -12.49 -10.44 -7.10
C GLU A 159 -12.73 -9.23 -8.00
N ALA A 160 -12.00 -8.13 -7.75
CA ALA A 160 -12.08 -6.93 -8.58
C ALA A 160 -11.66 -7.19 -10.03
N LEU A 161 -10.60 -7.97 -10.24
CA LEU A 161 -10.12 -8.32 -11.57
C LEU A 161 -11.11 -9.21 -12.33
N VAL A 162 -11.62 -10.25 -11.68
CA VAL A 162 -12.61 -11.16 -12.28
C VAL A 162 -13.87 -10.39 -12.69
N SER A 163 -14.34 -9.46 -11.87
CA SER A 163 -15.52 -8.63 -12.19
C SER A 163 -15.32 -7.76 -13.43
N ARG A 164 -14.09 -7.48 -13.82
CA ARG A 164 -13.74 -6.75 -15.05
C ARG A 164 -13.73 -7.65 -16.31
N GLY A 165 -13.97 -8.95 -16.15
CA GLY A 165 -14.02 -9.91 -17.27
C GLY A 165 -12.65 -10.27 -17.85
N VAL A 166 -11.58 -10.17 -17.05
CA VAL A 166 -10.23 -10.60 -17.46
C VAL A 166 -10.07 -12.12 -17.35
N SER A 167 -9.13 -12.69 -18.12
CA SER A 167 -8.63 -14.04 -17.93
C SER A 167 -7.53 -14.02 -16.88
N LEU A 168 -7.83 -14.48 -15.66
CA LEU A 168 -6.93 -14.34 -14.51
C LEU A 168 -6.16 -15.63 -14.22
N SER A 169 -4.83 -15.50 -14.10
CA SER A 169 -3.94 -16.51 -13.55
C SER A 169 -3.30 -16.00 -12.26
N VAL A 170 -3.16 -16.87 -11.26
CA VAL A 170 -2.56 -16.54 -9.96
C VAL A 170 -1.41 -17.49 -9.67
N VAL A 171 -0.24 -16.93 -9.31
CA VAL A 171 0.96 -17.71 -8.97
C VAL A 171 1.29 -17.46 -7.50
N GLU A 172 1.30 -18.53 -6.69
CA GLU A 172 1.63 -18.50 -5.27
C GLU A 172 2.81 -19.44 -4.99
N MET A 173 3.83 -18.90 -4.37
CA MET A 173 5.06 -19.63 -4.02
C MET A 173 4.82 -20.71 -2.97
N ALA A 174 3.90 -20.46 -2.03
CA ALA A 174 3.53 -21.43 -1.02
C ALA A 174 2.61 -22.50 -1.59
N ASP A 175 2.41 -23.57 -0.82
CA ASP A 175 1.63 -24.74 -1.19
C ASP A 175 0.10 -24.51 -1.23
N ARG A 176 -0.37 -23.32 -0.84
CA ARG A 176 -1.79 -22.98 -0.71
C ARG A 176 -2.08 -21.50 -0.81
N MET A 177 -3.34 -21.17 -1.01
CA MET A 177 -3.84 -19.80 -0.96
C MET A 177 -3.80 -19.27 0.48
N VAL A 178 -3.54 -17.95 0.64
CA VAL A 178 -3.49 -17.23 1.93
C VAL A 178 -2.63 -17.95 2.99
N PRO A 179 -1.39 -18.35 2.69
CA PRO A 179 -0.62 -19.31 3.49
C PRO A 179 -0.29 -18.80 4.90
N ARG A 180 -0.22 -17.48 5.10
CA ARG A 180 0.09 -16.87 6.42
C ARG A 180 -1.11 -16.86 7.38
N MET A 181 -2.32 -17.02 6.88
CA MET A 181 -3.56 -16.89 7.68
C MET A 181 -4.39 -18.18 7.69
N MET A 182 -4.23 -19.03 6.69
CA MET A 182 -5.06 -20.21 6.50
C MET A 182 -4.23 -21.49 6.55
N GLY A 183 -4.77 -22.50 7.23
CA GLY A 183 -4.22 -23.87 7.20
C GLY A 183 -4.44 -24.52 5.83
N PRO A 184 -3.87 -25.74 5.62
CA PRO A 184 -3.94 -26.42 4.32
C PRO A 184 -5.37 -26.64 3.81
N THR A 185 -6.28 -27.07 4.69
CA THR A 185 -7.69 -27.32 4.32
C THR A 185 -8.37 -26.04 3.84
N ALA A 186 -8.31 -24.96 4.62
CA ALA A 186 -8.96 -23.69 4.26
C ALA A 186 -8.32 -23.07 3.02
N GLY A 187 -6.98 -23.09 2.92
CA GLY A 187 -6.27 -22.60 1.72
C GLY A 187 -6.60 -23.42 0.47
N GLY A 188 -6.80 -24.73 0.59
CA GLY A 188 -7.28 -25.60 -0.48
C GLY A 188 -8.71 -25.25 -0.92
N MET A 189 -9.62 -25.06 0.04
CA MET A 189 -11.00 -24.63 -0.27
C MET A 189 -11.05 -23.31 -1.05
N ILE A 190 -10.19 -22.35 -0.67
CA ILE A 190 -10.09 -21.05 -1.41
C ILE A 190 -9.60 -21.31 -2.84
N ARG A 191 -8.59 -22.16 -3.03
CA ARG A 191 -8.10 -22.51 -4.38
C ARG A 191 -9.23 -23.12 -5.21
N ASP A 192 -9.90 -24.14 -4.70
CA ASP A 192 -10.97 -24.85 -5.39
C ASP A 192 -12.11 -23.88 -5.78
N TRP A 193 -12.41 -22.92 -4.89
CA TRP A 193 -13.39 -21.87 -5.17
C TRP A 193 -12.92 -20.91 -6.28
N CYS A 194 -11.65 -20.52 -6.29
CA CYS A 194 -11.07 -19.69 -7.36
C CYS A 194 -11.10 -20.43 -8.71
N GLU A 195 -10.72 -21.69 -8.74
CA GLU A 195 -10.73 -22.52 -9.95
C GLU A 195 -12.17 -22.71 -10.49
N ALA A 196 -13.14 -22.90 -9.60
CA ALA A 196 -14.56 -22.95 -9.98
C ALA A 196 -15.09 -21.63 -10.57
N LYS A 197 -14.41 -20.51 -10.30
CA LYS A 197 -14.66 -19.19 -10.93
C LYS A 197 -13.88 -18.96 -12.21
N GLY A 198 -13.15 -19.96 -12.70
CA GLY A 198 -12.35 -19.88 -13.92
C GLY A 198 -10.98 -19.20 -13.75
N ILE A 199 -10.53 -19.01 -12.52
CA ILE A 199 -9.18 -18.52 -12.24
C ILE A 199 -8.20 -19.68 -12.32
N GLN A 200 -7.12 -19.52 -13.06
CA GLN A 200 -6.04 -20.50 -13.11
C GLN A 200 -5.12 -20.29 -11.91
N VAL A 201 -4.96 -21.29 -11.04
CA VAL A 201 -4.19 -21.17 -9.79
C VAL A 201 -2.98 -22.09 -9.84
N PHE A 202 -1.78 -21.50 -9.69
CA PHE A 202 -0.50 -22.19 -9.55
C PHE A 202 0.01 -22.02 -8.13
N THR A 203 -0.17 -23.04 -7.29
CA THR A 203 0.44 -23.10 -5.94
C THR A 203 1.77 -23.85 -5.99
N ALA A 204 2.61 -23.72 -4.96
CA ALA A 204 3.97 -24.25 -4.89
C ALA A 204 4.83 -23.86 -6.14
N THR A 205 4.52 -22.72 -6.74
CA THR A 205 5.11 -22.25 -8.01
C THR A 205 5.62 -20.82 -7.85
N ARG A 206 6.78 -20.53 -8.42
CA ARG A 206 7.39 -19.20 -8.41
C ARG A 206 7.47 -18.63 -9.81
N VAL A 207 7.37 -17.31 -9.92
CA VAL A 207 7.78 -16.60 -11.13
C VAL A 207 9.32 -16.53 -11.13
N GLU A 208 9.95 -17.05 -12.17
CA GLU A 208 11.41 -17.03 -12.34
C GLU A 208 11.88 -15.79 -13.08
N SER A 209 11.14 -15.36 -14.08
CA SER A 209 11.45 -14.16 -14.86
C SER A 209 10.21 -13.65 -15.60
N ILE A 210 10.23 -12.38 -15.94
CA ILE A 210 9.24 -11.70 -16.78
C ILE A 210 10.01 -11.14 -17.97
N GLN A 211 9.73 -11.63 -19.17
CA GLN A 211 10.32 -11.11 -20.39
C GLN A 211 9.41 -10.03 -20.95
N PRO A 212 9.95 -8.82 -21.21
CA PRO A 212 9.19 -7.72 -21.83
C PRO A 212 8.64 -8.12 -23.19
N GLY A 213 7.51 -7.57 -23.55
CA GLY A 213 6.84 -7.79 -24.84
C GLY A 213 5.33 -7.54 -24.72
N GLU A 214 4.66 -7.58 -25.84
CA GLU A 214 3.19 -7.51 -25.94
C GLU A 214 2.69 -8.80 -26.63
N PRO A 215 2.33 -9.82 -25.85
CA PRO A 215 2.24 -9.89 -24.38
C PRO A 215 3.57 -10.11 -23.67
N LEU A 216 3.60 -9.84 -22.36
CA LEU A 216 4.65 -10.28 -21.46
C LEU A 216 4.73 -11.81 -21.41
N ASN A 217 5.93 -12.39 -21.38
CA ASN A 217 6.12 -13.82 -21.19
C ASN A 217 6.68 -14.09 -19.79
N VAL A 218 5.86 -14.72 -18.95
CA VAL A 218 6.19 -14.99 -17.55
C VAL A 218 6.60 -16.46 -17.41
N LYS A 219 7.87 -16.69 -17.10
CA LYS A 219 8.41 -18.02 -16.89
C LYS A 219 8.18 -18.47 -15.45
N LEU A 220 7.66 -19.68 -15.26
CA LEU A 220 7.37 -20.27 -13.97
C LEU A 220 8.39 -21.37 -13.61
N SER A 221 8.50 -21.65 -12.31
CA SER A 221 9.45 -22.63 -11.76
C SER A 221 9.12 -24.10 -12.07
N ASP A 222 7.92 -24.37 -12.56
CA ASP A 222 7.52 -25.68 -13.07
C ASP A 222 7.93 -25.91 -14.55
N GLY A 223 8.59 -24.93 -15.16
CA GLY A 223 9.03 -24.92 -16.55
C GLY A 223 8.00 -24.36 -17.53
N SER A 224 6.79 -24.08 -17.10
CA SER A 224 5.75 -23.47 -17.94
C SER A 224 5.99 -21.99 -18.18
N THR A 225 5.33 -21.44 -19.20
CA THR A 225 5.33 -20.00 -19.51
C THR A 225 3.89 -19.54 -19.64
N VAL A 226 3.55 -18.45 -18.95
CA VAL A 226 2.25 -17.80 -19.04
C VAL A 226 2.39 -16.48 -19.77
N GLN A 227 1.53 -16.24 -20.74
CA GLN A 227 1.42 -14.94 -21.41
C GLN A 227 0.48 -14.02 -20.65
N ALA A 228 0.88 -12.78 -20.43
CA ALA A 228 0.06 -11.78 -19.73
C ALA A 228 0.13 -10.42 -20.44
N ASP A 229 -1.02 -9.76 -20.50
CA ASP A 229 -1.13 -8.37 -20.98
C ASP A 229 -0.91 -7.40 -19.80
N LEU A 230 -1.04 -7.91 -18.58
CA LEU A 230 -0.82 -7.20 -17.31
C LEU A 230 -0.32 -8.20 -16.26
N VAL A 231 0.72 -7.83 -15.53
CA VAL A 231 1.17 -8.55 -14.33
C VAL A 231 0.93 -7.67 -13.11
N ILE A 232 0.28 -8.23 -12.08
CA ILE A 232 0.08 -7.53 -10.79
C ILE A 232 0.92 -8.20 -9.72
N SER A 233 1.90 -7.47 -9.19
CA SER A 233 2.74 -7.95 -8.09
C SER A 233 2.06 -7.68 -6.75
N ALA A 234 1.59 -8.75 -6.10
CA ALA A 234 1.01 -8.76 -4.75
C ALA A 234 1.91 -9.56 -3.78
N ALA A 235 3.23 -9.40 -3.89
CA ALA A 235 4.26 -10.16 -3.16
C ALA A 235 4.38 -9.78 -1.67
N GLY A 236 3.53 -8.90 -1.17
CA GLY A 236 3.50 -8.41 0.21
C GLY A 236 3.93 -6.96 0.35
N VAL A 237 3.97 -6.50 1.59
CA VAL A 237 4.29 -5.11 1.94
C VAL A 237 5.31 -5.05 3.06
N ARG A 238 6.01 -3.93 3.16
CA ARG A 238 6.89 -3.58 4.28
C ARG A 238 6.52 -2.22 4.85
N PRO A 239 6.65 -2.02 6.18
CA PRO A 239 6.47 -0.71 6.79
C PRO A 239 7.36 0.35 6.13
N ALA A 240 6.80 1.53 5.88
CA ALA A 240 7.50 2.65 5.27
C ALA A 240 8.27 3.43 6.34
N ILE A 241 9.37 2.86 6.84
CA ILE A 241 10.17 3.39 7.96
C ILE A 241 11.62 3.70 7.59
N GLY A 242 11.99 3.68 6.31
CA GLY A 242 13.38 3.93 5.88
C GLY A 242 13.91 5.30 6.34
N PHE A 243 13.06 6.31 6.44
CA PHE A 243 13.41 7.64 6.92
C PHE A 243 13.70 7.69 8.44
N MET A 244 13.45 6.61 9.18
CA MET A 244 13.73 6.49 10.62
C MET A 244 15.14 5.97 10.90
N GLU A 245 15.94 5.68 9.87
CA GLU A 245 17.33 5.27 10.04
C GLU A 245 18.12 6.36 10.77
N ASN A 246 18.83 5.99 11.83
CA ASN A 246 19.59 6.90 12.70
C ASN A 246 18.76 7.97 13.42
N SER A 247 17.44 7.84 13.49
CA SER A 247 16.55 8.82 14.14
C SER A 247 16.63 8.85 15.67
N GLY A 248 17.21 7.83 16.30
CA GLY A 248 17.14 7.59 17.74
C GLY A 248 15.88 6.84 18.20
N VAL A 249 14.92 6.62 17.30
CA VAL A 249 13.72 5.80 17.55
C VAL A 249 14.03 4.34 17.26
N THR A 250 13.65 3.44 18.17
CA THR A 250 13.90 2.01 18.01
C THR A 250 12.94 1.40 16.98
N CYS A 251 13.53 0.84 15.93
CA CYS A 251 12.80 0.14 14.88
C CYS A 251 13.31 -1.31 14.72
N LEU A 252 12.40 -2.25 14.44
CA LEU A 252 12.71 -3.61 13.99
C LEU A 252 12.12 -3.80 12.57
N LEU A 253 11.10 -4.66 12.46
CA LEU A 253 10.31 -4.72 11.21
C LEU A 253 9.44 -3.48 11.01
N GLY A 254 9.08 -2.80 12.10
CA GLY A 254 8.35 -1.54 12.19
C GLY A 254 8.88 -0.73 13.36
N VAL A 255 8.25 0.39 13.66
CA VAL A 255 8.55 1.20 14.84
C VAL A 255 8.08 0.45 16.09
N LEU A 256 8.92 0.36 17.13
CA LEU A 256 8.54 -0.25 18.40
C LEU A 256 7.82 0.76 19.29
N THR A 257 6.70 0.33 19.83
CA THR A 257 5.87 1.14 20.75
C THR A 257 5.45 0.34 21.97
N ASP A 258 5.06 1.04 23.02
CA ASP A 258 4.32 0.48 24.15
C ASP A 258 2.82 0.33 23.81
N GLU A 259 2.00 -0.04 24.80
CA GLU A 259 0.54 -0.19 24.70
C GLU A 259 -0.20 1.14 24.47
N HIS A 260 0.46 2.28 24.64
CA HIS A 260 -0.05 3.62 24.37
C HIS A 260 0.45 4.18 23.03
N LEU A 261 1.06 3.34 22.21
CA LEU A 261 1.67 3.69 20.92
C LEU A 261 2.84 4.69 21.05
N GLN A 262 3.41 4.86 22.25
CA GLN A 262 4.58 5.69 22.48
C GLN A 262 5.85 4.89 22.17
N THR A 263 6.80 5.53 21.49
CA THR A 263 8.12 4.95 21.21
C THR A 263 9.06 5.09 22.41
N ASN A 264 10.30 4.62 22.27
CA ASN A 264 11.36 4.88 23.26
C ASN A 264 11.71 6.38 23.43
N VAL A 265 11.22 7.26 22.54
CA VAL A 265 11.43 8.70 22.62
C VAL A 265 10.14 9.40 23.06
N PRO A 266 10.13 10.07 24.24
CA PRO A 266 8.94 10.77 24.73
C PRO A 266 8.42 11.81 23.73
N GLY A 267 7.09 11.75 23.46
CA GLY A 267 6.42 12.62 22.51
C GLY A 267 6.51 12.16 21.04
N VAL A 268 7.11 10.98 20.78
CA VAL A 268 7.11 10.34 19.47
C VAL A 268 6.26 9.06 19.53
N PHE A 269 5.27 8.95 18.65
CA PHE A 269 4.27 7.88 18.59
C PHE A 269 4.26 7.23 17.19
N ALA A 270 3.78 5.97 17.09
CA ALA A 270 3.62 5.29 15.82
C ALA A 270 2.41 4.36 15.78
#